data_453f2c292ec41b8814bb70fd20dfe69a
#
_entry.id   453f2c292ec41b8814bb70fd20dfe69a
#
_cell.length_a   1.000
_cell.length_b   1.000
_cell.length_c   1.000
_cell.angle_alpha   90.00
_cell.angle_beta   90.00
_cell.angle_gamma   90.00
#
_symmetry.space_group_name_H-M   'P 1'
#
loop_
_entity.id
_entity.type
_entity.pdbx_description
1 polymer ?
#
loop_
_entity_poly.entity_id
_entity_poly.type
_entity_poly.pdbx_seq_one_letter_code
_entity_poly.pdbx_strand_id
1 'polypeptide(L)'
;MLSTILYLSIMWLCGWFMLWNIRTLSDKTPYEPHSVSVIIPARNEEANLKNLLPTLSNQSMKLQEVIVVNDDSDDRTEEVAREFGVTVVKPERLPIDWLGKPWACWNGAKHATGSLLLFLDADLEIERDGIERLCGEWERNRGMISVQPFHQMKSAREKLSSLFNIIVMAAMQCFTLFRKKPAGAFGPCLMIDRKTYTEIGGHEGIKHQVLEHMEMGRVAMNQDVNVTCFSGYKAVYFRMYSEGLTVLFFGWCKSFALGSAKTPLLPLVLTVAWITGGISLAIQLPFLLVQEINEVLMWGIFYLLFAIQIKTLMKKIGTNSILSALSHPFHFLFFSLVYIWSFILSMIKKEVKWKGREISVSEKGDA
;
A
#
# COMPACT_ATOMS: atom_id res chain seq x y z
N MET A 1 -0.32 -13.49 -37.05
CA MET A 1 -0.68 -12.08 -36.84
C MET A 1 -2.05 -11.87 -36.13
N LEU A 2 -3.21 -12.33 -36.68
CA LEU A 2 -4.52 -12.12 -36.02
C LEU A 2 -4.61 -12.71 -34.61
N SER A 3 -4.15 -13.93 -34.40
CA SER A 3 -4.09 -14.59 -33.08
C SER A 3 -3.22 -13.82 -32.08
N THR A 4 -2.10 -13.27 -32.52
CA THR A 4 -1.19 -12.45 -31.70
C THR A 4 -1.84 -11.13 -31.31
N ILE A 5 -2.55 -10.48 -32.25
CA ILE A 5 -3.32 -9.25 -31.99
C ILE A 5 -4.39 -9.52 -30.93
N LEU A 6 -5.18 -10.58 -31.10
CA LEU A 6 -6.21 -10.97 -30.13
C LEU A 6 -5.62 -11.23 -28.75
N TYR A 7 -4.55 -12.01 -28.68
CA TYR A 7 -3.82 -12.33 -27.44
C TYR A 7 -3.35 -11.05 -26.74
N LEU A 8 -2.58 -10.17 -27.41
CA LEU A 8 -2.06 -8.95 -26.81
C LEU A 8 -3.18 -7.98 -26.40
N SER A 9 -4.28 -7.92 -27.18
CA SER A 9 -5.45 -7.12 -26.83
C SER A 9 -6.10 -7.56 -25.54
N ILE A 10 -6.29 -8.88 -25.35
CA ILE A 10 -6.86 -9.44 -24.10
C ILE A 10 -5.93 -9.14 -22.93
N MET A 11 -4.63 -9.39 -23.08
CA MET A 11 -3.63 -9.14 -22.03
C MET A 11 -3.61 -7.65 -21.62
N TRP A 12 -3.64 -6.74 -22.59
CA TRP A 12 -3.67 -5.30 -22.34
C TRP A 12 -4.99 -4.86 -21.68
N LEU A 13 -6.15 -5.38 -22.12
CA LEU A 13 -7.44 -5.08 -21.50
C LEU A 13 -7.53 -5.53 -20.04
N CYS A 14 -6.85 -6.61 -19.67
CA CYS A 14 -6.79 -7.05 -18.28
C CYS A 14 -6.24 -5.96 -17.36
N GLY A 15 -5.26 -5.17 -17.81
CA GLY A 15 -4.72 -4.04 -17.04
C GLY A 15 -5.76 -2.94 -16.76
N TRP A 16 -6.67 -2.66 -17.72
CA TRP A 16 -7.79 -1.74 -17.50
C TRP A 16 -8.86 -2.35 -16.59
N PHE A 17 -9.19 -3.62 -16.76
CA PHE A 17 -10.22 -4.28 -15.96
C PHE A 17 -9.86 -4.40 -14.49
N MET A 18 -8.57 -4.62 -14.16
CA MET A 18 -8.12 -4.71 -12.77
C MET A 18 -8.12 -3.35 -12.04
N LEU A 19 -7.90 -2.24 -12.76
CA LEU A 19 -7.80 -0.89 -12.19
C LEU A 19 -8.62 0.15 -12.97
N TRP A 20 -9.91 -0.19 -13.20
CA TRP A 20 -10.83 0.66 -13.95
C TRP A 20 -11.16 1.97 -13.24
N ASN A 21 -11.38 1.92 -11.95
CA ASN A 21 -11.86 3.06 -11.16
C ASN A 21 -11.03 3.26 -9.88
N ILE A 22 -9.83 3.82 -10.04
CA ILE A 22 -9.02 4.22 -8.89
C ILE A 22 -9.64 5.46 -8.25
N ARG A 23 -10.25 5.28 -7.07
CA ARG A 23 -10.82 6.35 -6.25
C ARG A 23 -9.73 7.12 -5.54
N THR A 24 -9.87 8.45 -5.47
CA THR A 24 -9.01 9.36 -4.71
C THR A 24 -9.84 10.11 -3.69
N LEU A 25 -9.22 10.60 -2.63
CA LEU A 25 -9.89 11.44 -1.64
C LEU A 25 -10.38 12.74 -2.31
N SER A 26 -11.64 13.11 -2.07
CA SER A 26 -12.23 14.31 -2.62
C SER A 26 -11.73 15.57 -1.88
N ASP A 27 -11.54 16.66 -2.61
CA ASP A 27 -11.19 17.98 -2.08
C ASP A 27 -12.42 18.83 -1.69
N LYS A 28 -13.63 18.31 -1.91
CA LYS A 28 -14.89 19.06 -1.78
C LYS A 28 -15.95 18.37 -0.92
N THR A 29 -15.55 17.37 -0.11
CA THR A 29 -16.52 16.69 0.74
C THR A 29 -16.76 17.51 2.02
N PRO A 30 -17.97 18.06 2.23
CA PRO A 30 -18.31 18.65 3.51
C PRO A 30 -18.19 17.62 4.63
N TYR A 31 -17.73 18.02 5.78
CA TYR A 31 -17.67 17.19 6.97
C TYR A 31 -18.06 18.02 8.20
N GLU A 32 -18.61 17.35 9.21
CA GLU A 32 -18.76 17.94 10.53
C GLU A 32 -17.44 17.85 11.30
N PRO A 33 -17.15 18.83 12.18
CA PRO A 33 -15.93 18.79 12.98
C PRO A 33 -15.87 17.53 13.85
N HIS A 34 -14.89 16.65 13.60
CA HIS A 34 -14.60 15.47 14.40
C HIS A 34 -13.32 15.67 15.19
N SER A 35 -13.27 15.08 16.39
CA SER A 35 -12.03 14.98 17.16
C SER A 35 -11.23 13.79 16.65
N VAL A 36 -10.10 14.06 15.96
CA VAL A 36 -9.23 13.04 15.37
C VAL A 36 -8.02 12.80 16.26
N SER A 37 -7.83 11.57 16.75
CA SER A 37 -6.58 11.12 17.36
C SER A 37 -5.74 10.40 16.30
N VAL A 38 -4.55 10.91 16.04
CA VAL A 38 -3.57 10.28 15.13
C VAL A 38 -2.68 9.36 15.95
N ILE A 39 -2.54 8.10 15.51
CA ILE A 39 -1.77 7.05 16.18
C ILE A 39 -0.67 6.58 15.24
N ILE A 40 0.59 6.69 15.66
CA ILE A 40 1.78 6.39 14.87
C ILE A 40 2.61 5.33 15.60
N PRO A 41 2.54 4.05 15.20
CA PRO A 41 3.44 3.03 15.70
C PRO A 41 4.85 3.30 15.16
N ALA A 42 5.84 3.42 16.03
CA ALA A 42 7.21 3.78 15.66
C ALA A 42 8.25 2.86 16.31
N ARG A 43 9.12 2.28 15.47
CA ARG A 43 10.32 1.54 15.90
C ARG A 43 11.47 1.88 14.97
N ASN A 44 12.48 2.58 15.49
CA ASN A 44 13.62 3.06 14.73
C ASN A 44 13.16 3.91 13.52
N GLU A 45 12.39 4.98 13.81
CA GLU A 45 11.75 5.85 12.82
C GLU A 45 12.18 7.33 12.96
N GLU A 46 13.34 7.60 13.56
CA GLU A 46 13.86 8.96 13.78
C GLU A 46 13.76 9.83 12.51
N ALA A 47 14.27 9.31 11.38
CA ALA A 47 14.30 10.05 10.12
C ALA A 47 12.90 10.27 9.53
N ASN A 48 12.02 9.28 9.65
CA ASN A 48 10.66 9.35 9.13
C ASN A 48 9.77 10.29 9.95
N LEU A 49 9.86 10.26 11.28
CA LEU A 49 9.12 11.19 12.14
C LEU A 49 9.49 12.66 11.90
N LYS A 50 10.75 12.96 11.58
CA LYS A 50 11.19 14.31 11.19
C LYS A 50 10.49 14.83 9.92
N ASN A 51 10.02 13.94 9.05
CA ASN A 51 9.25 14.29 7.85
C ASN A 51 7.74 14.32 8.13
N LEU A 52 7.19 13.34 8.85
CA LEU A 52 5.75 13.20 9.09
C LEU A 52 5.23 14.27 10.06
N LEU A 53 5.87 14.48 11.24
CA LEU A 53 5.34 15.32 12.31
C LEU A 53 5.13 16.80 11.89
N PRO A 54 6.02 17.44 11.09
CA PRO A 54 5.75 18.76 10.54
C PRO A 54 4.49 18.82 9.68
N THR A 55 4.19 17.76 8.91
CA THR A 55 2.98 17.73 8.07
C THR A 55 1.72 17.65 8.91
N LEU A 56 1.75 16.93 10.04
CA LEU A 56 0.63 16.85 10.99
C LEU A 56 0.42 18.15 11.74
N SER A 57 1.49 18.85 12.12
CA SER A 57 1.40 20.17 12.76
C SER A 57 0.83 21.25 11.84
N ASN A 58 0.94 21.08 10.51
CA ASN A 58 0.48 22.05 9.50
C ASN A 58 -0.88 21.69 8.88
N GLN A 59 -1.67 20.83 9.51
CA GLN A 59 -2.99 20.47 9.00
C GLN A 59 -3.97 21.64 9.01
N SER A 60 -4.90 21.68 8.04
CA SER A 60 -5.95 22.71 7.92
C SER A 60 -6.97 22.64 9.06
N MET A 61 -7.12 21.48 9.69
CA MET A 61 -7.98 21.25 10.84
C MET A 61 -7.16 21.01 12.11
N LYS A 62 -7.74 21.35 13.27
CA LYS A 62 -7.13 21.04 14.57
C LYS A 62 -7.30 19.57 14.88
N LEU A 63 -6.19 18.88 15.09
CA LEU A 63 -6.17 17.50 15.61
C LEU A 63 -6.45 17.50 17.11
N GLN A 64 -7.14 16.47 17.59
CA GLN A 64 -7.35 16.26 19.01
C GLN A 64 -6.00 15.99 19.70
N GLU A 65 -5.21 15.12 19.12
CA GLU A 65 -3.89 14.71 19.58
C GLU A 65 -3.13 13.95 18.50
N VAL A 66 -1.81 13.90 18.65
CA VAL A 66 -0.92 13.01 17.91
C VAL A 66 -0.19 12.15 18.93
N ILE A 67 -0.29 10.83 18.79
CA ILE A 67 0.25 9.83 19.70
C ILE A 67 1.29 9.02 18.93
N VAL A 68 2.56 9.17 19.29
CA VAL A 68 3.65 8.31 18.82
C VAL A 68 3.83 7.18 19.82
N VAL A 69 3.68 5.94 19.36
CA VAL A 69 3.89 4.76 20.21
C VAL A 69 5.27 4.20 19.92
N ASN A 70 6.21 4.42 20.85
CA ASN A 70 7.57 3.95 20.73
C ASN A 70 7.70 2.47 21.10
N ASP A 71 7.77 1.59 20.09
CA ASP A 71 7.93 0.14 20.23
C ASP A 71 9.41 -0.22 20.42
N ASP A 72 10.01 0.22 21.52
CA ASP A 72 11.38 -0.15 21.93
C ASP A 72 12.42 0.20 20.85
N SER A 73 12.49 1.49 20.49
CA SER A 73 13.47 2.02 19.53
C SER A 73 14.84 2.20 20.18
N ASP A 74 15.90 1.93 19.40
CA ASP A 74 17.31 2.08 19.78
C ASP A 74 17.91 3.41 19.28
N ASP A 75 17.17 4.15 18.41
CA ASP A 75 17.54 5.45 17.84
C ASP A 75 16.85 6.62 18.59
N ARG A 76 16.93 7.83 18.02
CA ARG A 76 16.34 9.03 18.62
C ARG A 76 14.83 9.20 18.32
N THR A 77 14.11 8.13 17.98
CA THR A 77 12.66 8.16 17.67
C THR A 77 11.86 8.89 18.75
N GLU A 78 12.08 8.55 20.03
CA GLU A 78 11.39 9.16 21.16
C GLU A 78 11.73 10.64 21.34
N GLU A 79 13.01 10.98 21.26
CA GLU A 79 13.48 12.36 21.42
C GLU A 79 12.85 13.26 20.36
N VAL A 80 12.89 12.81 19.10
CA VAL A 80 12.26 13.53 17.98
C VAL A 80 10.76 13.73 18.23
N ALA A 81 10.02 12.70 18.64
CA ALA A 81 8.61 12.84 18.95
C ALA A 81 8.35 13.90 20.04
N ARG A 82 9.17 13.89 21.12
CA ARG A 82 9.06 14.89 22.21
C ARG A 82 9.41 16.32 21.76
N GLU A 83 10.40 16.48 20.88
CA GLU A 83 10.78 17.78 20.30
C GLU A 83 9.59 18.44 19.56
N PHE A 84 8.71 17.64 18.92
CA PHE A 84 7.48 18.14 18.27
C PHE A 84 6.29 18.32 19.22
N GLY A 85 6.46 18.06 20.51
CA GLY A 85 5.41 18.27 21.52
C GLY A 85 4.24 17.29 21.42
N VAL A 86 4.42 16.14 20.73
CA VAL A 86 3.40 15.11 20.61
C VAL A 86 3.42 14.15 21.80
N THR A 87 2.30 13.48 22.05
CA THR A 87 2.20 12.48 23.13
C THR A 87 3.03 11.24 22.75
N VAL A 88 3.95 10.86 23.63
CA VAL A 88 4.74 9.63 23.45
C VAL A 88 4.26 8.57 24.43
N VAL A 89 3.84 7.44 23.89
CA VAL A 89 3.44 6.25 24.66
C VAL A 89 4.53 5.20 24.53
N LYS A 90 5.01 4.70 25.66
CA LYS A 90 5.86 3.51 25.75
C LYS A 90 4.99 2.35 26.22
N PRO A 91 4.62 1.41 25.35
CA PRO A 91 3.87 0.25 25.77
C PRO A 91 4.71 -0.62 26.73
N GLU A 92 4.04 -1.38 27.56
CA GLU A 92 4.69 -2.44 28.31
C GLU A 92 5.38 -3.45 27.39
N ARG A 93 6.21 -4.32 27.97
CA ARG A 93 6.92 -5.34 27.21
C ARG A 93 5.96 -6.10 26.30
N LEU A 94 6.37 -6.28 25.04
CA LEU A 94 5.59 -7.01 24.02
C LEU A 94 5.19 -8.41 24.54
N PRO A 95 3.90 -8.73 24.66
CA PRO A 95 3.46 -10.07 25.07
C PRO A 95 3.85 -11.12 24.00
N ILE A 96 4.05 -12.37 24.44
CA ILE A 96 4.53 -13.46 23.58
C ILE A 96 3.58 -13.71 22.38
N ASP A 97 2.28 -13.45 22.57
CA ASP A 97 1.23 -13.70 21.60
C ASP A 97 0.87 -12.47 20.75
N TRP A 98 1.71 -11.40 20.76
CA TRP A 98 1.51 -10.21 19.96
C TRP A 98 2.66 -9.95 18.98
N LEU A 99 2.31 -9.34 17.83
CA LEU A 99 3.30 -8.71 16.96
C LEU A 99 3.49 -7.23 17.35
N GLY A 100 4.68 -6.67 17.09
CA GLY A 100 5.05 -5.33 17.55
C GLY A 100 4.11 -4.23 17.03
N LYS A 101 3.81 -4.20 15.72
CA LYS A 101 2.95 -3.13 15.15
C LYS A 101 1.51 -3.21 15.66
N PRO A 102 0.81 -4.37 15.68
CA PRO A 102 -0.50 -4.47 16.32
C PRO A 102 -0.48 -4.06 17.79
N TRP A 103 0.56 -4.44 18.56
CA TRP A 103 0.70 -4.06 19.97
C TRP A 103 0.83 -2.54 20.15
N ALA A 104 1.67 -1.90 19.32
CA ALA A 104 1.84 -0.46 19.35
C ALA A 104 0.52 0.25 18.97
N CYS A 105 -0.15 -0.15 17.89
CA CYS A 105 -1.44 0.41 17.49
C CYS A 105 -2.52 0.25 18.58
N TRP A 106 -2.57 -0.92 19.24
CA TRP A 106 -3.51 -1.19 20.33
C TRP A 106 -3.28 -0.27 21.53
N ASN A 107 -2.02 -0.12 21.94
CA ASN A 107 -1.68 0.78 23.05
C ASN A 107 -1.97 2.25 22.69
N GLY A 108 -1.66 2.68 21.47
CA GLY A 108 -2.03 4.02 21.00
C GLY A 108 -3.54 4.26 21.03
N ALA A 109 -4.33 3.30 20.58
CA ALA A 109 -5.78 3.40 20.59
C ALA A 109 -6.39 3.50 22.01
N LYS A 110 -5.79 2.83 22.99
CA LYS A 110 -6.19 2.94 24.42
C LYS A 110 -5.97 4.33 25.00
N HIS A 111 -4.92 5.03 24.56
CA HIS A 111 -4.60 6.38 25.04
C HIS A 111 -5.35 7.48 24.25
N ALA A 112 -5.84 7.14 23.06
CA ALA A 112 -6.53 8.09 22.21
C ALA A 112 -7.85 8.56 22.84
N THR A 113 -8.22 9.84 22.69
CA THR A 113 -9.45 10.47 23.25
C THR A 113 -10.42 10.94 22.16
N GLY A 114 -9.97 11.08 20.91
CA GLY A 114 -10.78 11.53 19.79
C GLY A 114 -11.89 10.54 19.39
N SER A 115 -12.93 11.03 18.74
CA SER A 115 -14.02 10.19 18.21
C SER A 115 -13.61 9.37 17.00
N LEU A 116 -12.65 9.88 16.20
CA LEU A 116 -12.04 9.17 15.08
C LEU A 116 -10.60 8.80 15.43
N LEU A 117 -10.22 7.57 15.13
CA LEU A 117 -8.86 7.03 15.22
C LEU A 117 -8.26 6.99 13.82
N LEU A 118 -7.11 7.63 13.65
CA LEU A 118 -6.33 7.63 12.40
C LEU A 118 -4.99 6.95 12.65
N PHE A 119 -4.82 5.73 12.16
CA PHE A 119 -3.56 5.01 12.21
C PHE A 119 -2.72 5.38 11.00
N LEU A 120 -1.49 5.83 11.23
CA LEU A 120 -0.52 6.22 10.20
C LEU A 120 0.81 5.50 10.38
N ASP A 121 1.36 4.96 9.31
CA ASP A 121 2.76 4.53 9.31
C ASP A 121 3.69 5.77 9.40
N ALA A 122 4.83 5.61 10.02
CA ALA A 122 5.75 6.72 10.31
C ALA A 122 6.43 7.30 9.05
N ASP A 123 6.46 6.56 7.94
CA ASP A 123 7.11 6.95 6.67
C ASP A 123 6.19 7.73 5.71
N LEU A 124 5.07 8.25 6.25
CA LEU A 124 4.10 9.04 5.48
C LEU A 124 4.39 10.54 5.53
N GLU A 125 3.86 11.24 4.53
CA GLU A 125 3.70 12.69 4.49
C GLU A 125 2.24 13.01 4.13
N ILE A 126 1.61 13.94 4.84
CA ILE A 126 0.19 14.26 4.67
C ILE A 126 0.05 15.69 4.14
N GLU A 127 -0.72 15.88 3.07
CA GLU A 127 -1.04 17.22 2.57
C GLU A 127 -1.79 18.05 3.64
N ARG A 128 -1.70 19.37 3.54
CA ARG A 128 -2.28 20.29 4.51
C ARG A 128 -3.77 20.04 4.78
N ASP A 129 -4.53 19.62 3.79
CA ASP A 129 -5.96 19.28 3.88
C ASP A 129 -6.22 17.77 3.85
N GLY A 130 -5.16 16.94 3.98
CA GLY A 130 -5.25 15.50 3.83
C GLY A 130 -6.15 14.85 4.87
N ILE A 131 -6.04 15.23 6.14
CA ILE A 131 -6.88 14.67 7.21
C ILE A 131 -8.32 15.18 7.09
N GLU A 132 -8.50 16.44 6.69
CA GLU A 132 -9.82 17.00 6.40
C GLU A 132 -10.55 16.19 5.30
N ARG A 133 -9.86 15.85 4.22
CA ARG A 133 -10.40 14.98 3.16
C ARG A 133 -10.75 13.58 3.66
N LEU A 134 -9.91 13.00 4.55
CA LEU A 134 -10.21 11.72 5.18
C LEU A 134 -11.50 11.78 6.00
N CYS A 135 -11.69 12.83 6.80
CA CYS A 135 -12.92 13.06 7.56
C CYS A 135 -14.14 13.18 6.64
N GLY A 136 -14.02 13.96 5.55
CA GLY A 136 -15.09 14.09 4.56
C GLY A 136 -15.47 12.76 3.88
N GLU A 137 -14.48 11.91 3.54
CA GLU A 137 -14.76 10.59 2.98
C GLU A 137 -15.33 9.63 4.04
N TRP A 138 -14.91 9.77 5.31
CA TRP A 138 -15.49 8.99 6.40
C TRP A 138 -16.97 9.37 6.63
N GLU A 139 -17.32 10.66 6.62
CA GLU A 139 -18.71 11.13 6.70
C GLU A 139 -19.59 10.54 5.61
N ARG A 140 -19.08 10.52 4.36
CA ARG A 140 -19.81 10.01 3.19
C ARG A 140 -20.02 8.50 3.23
N ASN A 141 -19.01 7.75 3.64
CA ASN A 141 -19.00 6.28 3.51
C ASN A 141 -19.30 5.58 4.82
N ARG A 142 -19.03 6.21 5.95
CA ARG A 142 -19.04 5.62 7.30
C ARG A 142 -18.18 4.35 7.40
N GLY A 143 -17.95 3.84 8.59
CA GLY A 143 -17.15 2.65 8.82
C GLY A 143 -15.64 2.89 8.73
N MET A 144 -14.94 2.20 7.86
CA MET A 144 -13.47 2.23 7.75
C MET A 144 -13.02 2.84 6.42
N ILE A 145 -12.18 3.86 6.49
CA ILE A 145 -11.48 4.46 5.34
C ILE A 145 -10.04 3.99 5.33
N SER A 146 -9.59 3.45 4.22
CA SER A 146 -8.24 2.95 4.04
C SER A 146 -7.58 3.55 2.81
N VAL A 147 -6.36 4.03 2.94
CA VAL A 147 -5.65 4.73 1.88
C VAL A 147 -4.32 4.06 1.57
N GLN A 148 -4.11 3.71 0.29
CA GLN A 148 -2.78 3.43 -0.23
C GLN A 148 -2.10 4.75 -0.55
N PRO A 149 -1.01 5.12 0.11
CA PRO A 149 -0.32 6.38 -0.13
C PRO A 149 0.18 6.48 -1.58
N PHE A 150 0.24 7.68 -2.10
CA PHE A 150 0.83 7.96 -3.41
C PHE A 150 2.36 7.83 -3.32
N HIS A 151 2.95 6.93 -4.09
CA HIS A 151 4.37 6.66 -4.02
C HIS A 151 5.20 7.75 -4.73
N GLN A 152 5.94 8.53 -3.96
CA GLN A 152 6.90 9.51 -4.47
C GLN A 152 8.21 8.83 -4.87
N MET A 153 8.38 8.53 -6.13
CA MET A 153 9.58 7.92 -6.70
C MET A 153 10.46 8.99 -7.36
N LYS A 154 11.50 9.45 -6.67
CA LYS A 154 12.36 10.57 -7.12
C LYS A 154 13.46 10.11 -8.07
N SER A 155 14.06 8.95 -7.88
CA SER A 155 15.16 8.41 -8.71
C SER A 155 14.66 7.38 -9.74
N ALA A 156 15.48 7.10 -10.75
CA ALA A 156 15.20 6.06 -11.75
C ALA A 156 15.08 4.66 -11.10
N ARG A 157 15.88 4.39 -10.06
CA ARG A 157 15.84 3.11 -9.31
C ARG A 157 14.51 2.94 -8.60
N GLU A 158 14.03 3.97 -7.91
CA GLU A 158 12.74 3.93 -7.20
C GLU A 158 11.57 3.66 -8.16
N LYS A 159 11.66 4.15 -9.42
CA LYS A 159 10.62 3.93 -10.45
C LYS A 159 10.46 2.47 -10.86
N LEU A 160 11.43 1.60 -10.57
CA LEU A 160 11.23 0.14 -10.69
C LEU A 160 10.09 -0.38 -9.80
N SER A 161 9.71 0.36 -8.76
CA SER A 161 8.55 0.07 -7.92
C SER A 161 7.19 0.29 -8.60
N SER A 162 7.13 0.87 -9.80
CA SER A 162 5.87 1.24 -10.46
C SER A 162 4.91 0.08 -10.62
N LEU A 163 5.37 -1.08 -11.11
CA LEU A 163 4.49 -2.24 -11.31
C LEU A 163 4.05 -2.85 -9.97
N PHE A 164 4.92 -2.84 -8.97
CA PHE A 164 4.57 -3.34 -7.63
C PHE A 164 3.41 -2.56 -7.04
N ASN A 165 3.44 -1.22 -7.15
CA ASN A 165 2.35 -0.37 -6.69
C ASN A 165 1.05 -0.61 -7.46
N ILE A 166 1.11 -0.79 -8.80
CA ILE A 166 -0.05 -1.15 -9.61
C ILE A 166 -0.66 -2.46 -9.12
N ILE A 167 0.18 -3.47 -8.85
CA ILE A 167 -0.27 -4.80 -8.41
C ILE A 167 -0.83 -4.77 -6.99
N VAL A 168 -0.23 -4.03 -6.07
CA VAL A 168 -0.76 -3.83 -4.71
C VAL A 168 -2.16 -3.22 -4.76
N MET A 169 -2.37 -2.20 -5.60
CA MET A 169 -3.69 -1.60 -5.80
C MET A 169 -4.68 -2.60 -6.41
N ALA A 170 -4.25 -3.38 -7.41
CA ALA A 170 -5.09 -4.38 -8.09
C ALA A 170 -5.51 -5.50 -7.12
N ALA A 171 -4.62 -5.96 -6.25
CA ALA A 171 -4.87 -7.03 -5.28
C ALA A 171 -6.04 -6.72 -4.33
N MET A 172 -6.35 -5.46 -4.10
CA MET A 172 -7.51 -5.05 -3.29
C MET A 172 -8.86 -5.25 -3.97
N GLN A 173 -8.93 -5.62 -5.25
CA GLN A 173 -10.09 -5.87 -6.13
C GLN A 173 -11.19 -4.79 -6.18
N CYS A 174 -11.24 -3.86 -5.27
CA CYS A 174 -12.28 -2.82 -5.18
C CYS A 174 -12.17 -1.75 -6.29
N PHE A 175 -11.05 -1.71 -7.01
CA PHE A 175 -10.84 -0.79 -8.14
C PHE A 175 -11.14 -1.44 -9.50
N THR A 176 -11.51 -2.72 -9.52
CA THR A 176 -11.86 -3.44 -10.75
C THR A 176 -13.11 -2.86 -11.42
N LEU A 177 -13.27 -3.14 -12.71
CA LEU A 177 -14.48 -2.81 -13.46
C LEU A 177 -15.76 -3.31 -12.76
N PHE A 178 -15.69 -4.46 -12.10
CA PHE A 178 -16.81 -5.12 -11.42
C PHE A 178 -17.13 -4.58 -10.03
N ARG A 179 -16.40 -3.58 -9.52
CA ARG A 179 -16.63 -2.90 -8.24
C ARG A 179 -16.86 -3.85 -7.06
N LYS A 180 -16.02 -4.86 -6.92
CA LYS A 180 -16.07 -5.82 -5.80
C LYS A 180 -15.81 -5.13 -4.46
N LYS A 181 -16.26 -5.73 -3.35
CA LYS A 181 -15.84 -5.32 -2.01
C LYS A 181 -14.31 -5.43 -1.89
N PRO A 182 -13.63 -4.62 -1.09
CA PRO A 182 -12.18 -4.75 -0.89
C PRO A 182 -11.79 -6.15 -0.38
N ALA A 183 -10.55 -6.58 -0.68
CA ALA A 183 -10.00 -7.82 -0.11
C ALA A 183 -9.58 -7.63 1.36
N GLY A 184 -9.56 -6.42 1.85
CA GLY A 184 -9.16 -6.00 3.19
C GLY A 184 -8.95 -4.49 3.23
N ALA A 185 -8.06 -3.99 4.09
CA ALA A 185 -7.65 -2.59 4.13
C ALA A 185 -6.16 -2.44 3.82
N PHE A 186 -5.74 -1.29 3.27
CA PHE A 186 -4.33 -0.95 3.13
C PHE A 186 -3.71 -0.66 4.50
N GLY A 187 -2.44 -1.04 4.68
CA GLY A 187 -1.72 -0.89 5.93
C GLY A 187 -1.38 0.54 6.36
N PRO A 188 -0.89 1.40 5.45
CA PRO A 188 -0.19 2.61 5.88
C PRO A 188 -1.07 3.72 6.46
N CYS A 189 -2.33 3.85 6.01
CA CYS A 189 -3.23 4.91 6.47
C CYS A 189 -4.65 4.36 6.60
N LEU A 190 -5.19 4.36 7.82
CA LEU A 190 -6.49 3.79 8.15
C LEU A 190 -7.22 4.67 9.16
N MET A 191 -8.44 5.10 8.80
CA MET A 191 -9.33 5.87 9.68
C MET A 191 -10.59 5.05 10.00
N ILE A 192 -10.97 5.05 11.27
CA ILE A 192 -12.17 4.38 11.80
C ILE A 192 -12.67 5.14 13.02
N ASP A 193 -13.98 5.15 13.26
CA ASP A 193 -14.48 5.69 14.51
C ASP A 193 -14.20 4.73 15.69
N ARG A 194 -14.01 5.34 16.88
CA ARG A 194 -13.61 4.60 18.09
C ARG A 194 -14.63 3.52 18.48
N LYS A 195 -15.93 3.80 18.32
CA LYS A 195 -16.99 2.85 18.67
C LYS A 195 -16.88 1.59 17.81
N THR A 196 -16.87 1.77 16.47
CA THR A 196 -16.71 0.68 15.52
C THR A 196 -15.38 -0.07 15.72
N TYR A 197 -14.27 0.67 15.97
CA TYR A 197 -12.99 0.03 16.29
C TYR A 197 -13.06 -0.91 17.48
N THR A 198 -13.75 -0.50 18.56
CA THR A 198 -13.93 -1.31 19.77
C THR A 198 -14.84 -2.51 19.52
N GLU A 199 -15.95 -2.29 18.79
CA GLU A 199 -16.94 -3.33 18.46
C GLU A 199 -16.32 -4.45 17.62
N ILE A 200 -15.44 -4.14 16.64
CA ILE A 200 -14.78 -5.18 15.83
C ILE A 200 -13.59 -5.84 16.55
N GLY A 201 -13.30 -5.49 17.81
CA GLY A 201 -12.21 -6.05 18.61
C GLY A 201 -10.84 -5.38 18.39
N GLY A 202 -10.76 -4.34 17.56
CA GLY A 202 -9.55 -3.58 17.32
C GLY A 202 -8.33 -4.42 16.95
N HIS A 203 -7.13 -3.95 17.32
CA HIS A 203 -5.88 -4.68 17.04
C HIS A 203 -5.71 -5.93 17.93
N GLU A 204 -6.46 -6.05 19.02
CA GLU A 204 -6.42 -7.25 19.85
C GLU A 204 -6.96 -8.48 19.08
N GLY A 205 -8.04 -8.30 18.32
CA GLY A 205 -8.63 -9.36 17.49
C GLY A 205 -7.73 -9.87 16.37
N ILE A 206 -6.67 -9.10 16.01
CA ILE A 206 -5.75 -9.41 14.92
C ILE A 206 -4.28 -9.43 15.35
N LYS A 207 -4.00 -9.60 16.65
CA LYS A 207 -2.68 -9.45 17.28
C LYS A 207 -1.57 -10.30 16.68
N HIS A 208 -1.91 -11.43 16.04
CA HIS A 208 -0.96 -12.34 15.39
C HIS A 208 -0.73 -12.06 13.90
N GLN A 209 -1.47 -11.08 13.33
CA GLN A 209 -1.43 -10.86 11.89
C GLN A 209 -0.30 -9.94 11.48
N VAL A 210 0.52 -10.40 10.52
CA VAL A 210 1.61 -9.59 9.94
C VAL A 210 1.05 -8.48 9.03
N LEU A 211 -0.05 -8.76 8.33
CA LEU A 211 -0.79 -7.81 7.52
C LEU A 211 -2.03 -7.33 8.30
N GLU A 212 -1.78 -6.68 9.44
CA GLU A 212 -2.77 -6.36 10.47
C GLU A 212 -3.95 -5.55 9.92
N HIS A 213 -3.72 -4.48 9.18
CA HIS A 213 -4.81 -3.66 8.65
C HIS A 213 -5.59 -4.36 7.53
N MET A 214 -4.93 -5.20 6.72
CA MET A 214 -5.63 -6.02 5.73
C MET A 214 -6.62 -6.96 6.43
N GLU A 215 -6.21 -7.59 7.51
CA GLU A 215 -7.06 -8.48 8.30
C GLU A 215 -8.14 -7.69 9.06
N MET A 216 -7.80 -6.52 9.61
CA MET A 216 -8.80 -5.64 10.24
C MET A 216 -9.91 -5.26 9.26
N GLY A 217 -9.57 -4.96 8.01
CA GLY A 217 -10.57 -4.72 6.96
C GLY A 217 -11.47 -5.93 6.71
N ARG A 218 -10.94 -7.16 6.76
CA ARG A 218 -11.74 -8.39 6.64
C ARG A 218 -12.66 -8.59 7.82
N VAL A 219 -12.13 -8.45 9.05
CA VAL A 219 -12.93 -8.55 10.28
C VAL A 219 -14.06 -7.52 10.26
N ALA A 220 -13.77 -6.28 9.88
CA ALA A 220 -14.76 -5.22 9.74
C ALA A 220 -15.88 -5.60 8.76
N MET A 221 -15.54 -6.07 7.56
CA MET A 221 -16.53 -6.49 6.57
C MET A 221 -17.35 -7.72 6.99
N ASN A 222 -16.77 -8.63 7.75
CA ASN A 222 -17.48 -9.79 8.30
C ASN A 222 -18.49 -9.41 9.40
N GLN A 223 -18.35 -8.21 9.97
CA GLN A 223 -19.27 -7.61 10.95
C GLN A 223 -20.13 -6.50 10.32
N ASP A 224 -20.32 -6.54 8.99
CA ASP A 224 -21.11 -5.58 8.19
C ASP A 224 -20.64 -4.12 8.27
N VAL A 225 -19.41 -3.88 8.71
CA VAL A 225 -18.78 -2.55 8.65
C VAL A 225 -18.31 -2.28 7.24
N ASN A 226 -18.71 -1.13 6.69
CA ASN A 226 -18.26 -0.72 5.35
C ASN A 226 -16.76 -0.40 5.35
N VAL A 227 -16.01 -0.95 4.39
CA VAL A 227 -14.60 -0.66 4.16
C VAL A 227 -14.43 -0.01 2.79
N THR A 228 -13.93 1.22 2.77
CA THR A 228 -13.72 1.96 1.52
C THR A 228 -12.24 2.29 1.33
N CYS A 229 -11.70 1.85 0.19
CA CYS A 229 -10.29 2.04 -0.16
C CYS A 229 -10.12 3.18 -1.17
N PHE A 230 -9.04 3.96 -0.97
CA PHE A 230 -8.66 5.08 -1.81
C PHE A 230 -7.17 5.03 -2.15
N SER A 231 -6.80 5.71 -3.24
CA SER A 231 -5.44 6.16 -3.49
C SER A 231 -5.18 7.48 -2.77
N GLY A 232 -3.99 7.63 -2.21
CA GLY A 232 -3.52 8.84 -1.53
C GLY A 232 -3.14 10.01 -2.45
N TYR A 233 -3.41 9.90 -3.76
CA TYR A 233 -3.09 10.97 -4.72
C TYR A 233 -3.56 12.33 -4.24
N LYS A 234 -2.64 13.29 -4.13
CA LYS A 234 -2.84 14.67 -3.64
C LYS A 234 -3.29 14.78 -2.17
N ALA A 235 -3.09 13.75 -1.35
CA ALA A 235 -3.48 13.80 0.06
C ALA A 235 -2.50 13.08 1.01
N VAL A 236 -2.09 11.87 0.67
CA VAL A 236 -1.22 11.03 1.50
C VAL A 236 -0.10 10.46 0.65
N TYR A 237 1.13 10.67 1.06
CA TYR A 237 2.31 10.26 0.32
C TYR A 237 3.22 9.38 1.16
N PHE A 238 4.06 8.59 0.48
CA PHE A 238 5.19 7.92 1.08
C PHE A 238 6.33 7.81 0.08
N ARG A 239 7.54 7.57 0.60
CA ARG A 239 8.72 7.31 -0.20
C ARG A 239 9.43 6.07 0.34
N MET A 240 9.35 4.97 -0.40
CA MET A 240 9.94 3.70 0.00
C MET A 240 11.27 3.45 -0.73
N TYR A 241 12.19 2.75 -0.05
CA TYR A 241 13.41 2.17 -0.63
C TYR A 241 14.34 3.20 -1.28
N SER A 242 14.46 4.38 -0.70
CA SER A 242 15.33 5.46 -1.18
C SER A 242 16.83 5.14 -1.06
N GLU A 243 17.22 4.23 -0.17
CA GLU A 243 18.59 3.91 0.19
C GLU A 243 19.34 3.12 -0.91
N GLY A 244 18.63 2.40 -1.80
CA GLY A 244 19.27 1.72 -2.91
C GLY A 244 18.52 0.54 -3.50
N LEU A 245 19.11 -0.02 -4.59
CA LEU A 245 18.48 -1.11 -5.34
C LEU A 245 18.36 -2.40 -4.51
N THR A 246 19.34 -2.69 -3.66
CA THR A 246 19.33 -3.88 -2.78
C THR A 246 18.19 -3.81 -1.78
N VAL A 247 18.00 -2.65 -1.13
CA VAL A 247 16.91 -2.42 -0.17
C VAL A 247 15.56 -2.50 -0.87
N LEU A 248 15.44 -1.93 -2.06
CA LEU A 248 14.24 -2.01 -2.89
C LEU A 248 13.91 -3.46 -3.26
N PHE A 249 14.90 -4.23 -3.73
CA PHE A 249 14.72 -5.61 -4.15
C PHE A 249 14.21 -6.47 -2.97
N PHE A 250 14.93 -6.50 -1.86
CA PHE A 250 14.56 -7.32 -0.70
C PHE A 250 13.30 -6.82 0.02
N GLY A 251 13.05 -5.51 0.01
CA GLY A 251 11.83 -4.93 0.54
C GLY A 251 10.59 -5.41 -0.20
N TRP A 252 10.62 -5.41 -1.54
CA TRP A 252 9.52 -5.96 -2.33
C TRP A 252 9.41 -7.49 -2.24
N CYS A 253 10.53 -8.23 -2.18
CA CYS A 253 10.50 -9.68 -1.93
C CYS A 253 9.71 -10.00 -0.66
N LYS A 254 9.97 -9.29 0.43
CA LYS A 254 9.25 -9.46 1.70
C LYS A 254 7.76 -9.17 1.56
N SER A 255 7.42 -8.04 0.94
CA SER A 255 6.01 -7.63 0.80
C SER A 255 5.19 -8.63 -0.01
N PHE A 256 5.76 -9.20 -1.07
CA PHE A 256 5.06 -10.18 -1.92
C PHE A 256 5.01 -11.57 -1.30
N ALA A 257 6.02 -11.98 -0.55
CA ALA A 257 5.99 -13.25 0.19
C ALA A 257 4.80 -13.34 1.15
N LEU A 258 4.41 -12.20 1.75
CA LEU A 258 3.31 -12.12 2.72
C LEU A 258 1.94 -11.85 2.06
N GLY A 259 1.92 -11.07 0.98
CA GLY A 259 0.67 -10.54 0.40
C GLY A 259 0.05 -11.42 -0.70
N SER A 260 0.85 -12.18 -1.46
CA SER A 260 0.37 -12.88 -2.66
C SER A 260 -0.65 -13.98 -2.35
N ALA A 261 -0.49 -14.72 -1.25
CA ALA A 261 -1.41 -15.79 -0.84
C ALA A 261 -2.82 -15.30 -0.49
N LYS A 262 -2.97 -14.01 -0.14
CA LYS A 262 -4.25 -13.42 0.25
C LYS A 262 -4.97 -12.68 -0.90
N THR A 263 -4.41 -12.71 -2.12
CA THR A 263 -4.98 -12.03 -3.29
C THR A 263 -6.19 -12.80 -3.83
N PRO A 264 -7.37 -12.18 -4.02
CA PRO A 264 -8.53 -12.84 -4.62
C PRO A 264 -8.26 -13.33 -6.05
N LEU A 265 -8.96 -14.40 -6.47
CA LEU A 265 -8.72 -15.05 -7.77
C LEU A 265 -8.86 -14.11 -8.97
N LEU A 266 -9.90 -13.26 -8.99
CA LEU A 266 -10.13 -12.36 -10.12
C LEU A 266 -8.96 -11.39 -10.37
N PRO A 267 -8.51 -10.55 -9.39
CA PRO A 267 -7.36 -9.69 -9.61
C PRO A 267 -6.07 -10.48 -9.85
N LEU A 268 -5.92 -11.67 -9.27
CA LEU A 268 -4.78 -12.53 -9.55
C LEU A 268 -4.71 -12.92 -11.03
N VAL A 269 -5.81 -13.45 -11.60
CA VAL A 269 -5.89 -13.84 -13.01
C VAL A 269 -5.65 -12.66 -13.95
N LEU A 270 -6.30 -11.51 -13.67
CA LEU A 270 -6.12 -10.29 -14.48
C LEU A 270 -4.68 -9.79 -14.43
N THR A 271 -4.04 -9.82 -13.24
CA THR A 271 -2.65 -9.39 -13.05
C THR A 271 -1.68 -10.32 -13.78
N VAL A 272 -1.84 -11.63 -13.65
CA VAL A 272 -0.99 -12.64 -14.33
C VAL A 272 -1.11 -12.46 -15.85
N ALA A 273 -2.33 -12.35 -16.38
CA ALA A 273 -2.55 -12.11 -17.80
C ALA A 273 -1.87 -10.82 -18.29
N TRP A 274 -2.06 -9.72 -17.57
CA TRP A 274 -1.43 -8.44 -17.89
C TRP A 274 0.10 -8.49 -17.89
N ILE A 275 0.69 -9.11 -16.86
CA ILE A 275 2.15 -9.32 -16.76
C ILE A 275 2.66 -10.19 -17.91
N THR A 276 1.93 -11.25 -18.27
CA THR A 276 2.28 -12.13 -19.40
C THR A 276 2.35 -11.35 -20.71
N GLY A 277 1.39 -10.46 -20.96
CA GLY A 277 1.44 -9.54 -22.10
C GLY A 277 2.66 -8.63 -22.12
N GLY A 278 2.98 -8.01 -20.97
CA GLY A 278 4.15 -7.16 -20.82
C GLY A 278 5.49 -7.90 -20.98
N ILE A 279 5.58 -9.13 -20.49
CA ILE A 279 6.76 -10.00 -20.69
C ILE A 279 6.88 -10.42 -22.15
N SER A 280 5.79 -10.71 -22.84
CA SER A 280 5.79 -11.05 -24.27
C SER A 280 6.38 -9.91 -25.09
N LEU A 281 6.02 -8.66 -24.76
CA LEU A 281 6.64 -7.47 -25.38
C LEU A 281 8.15 -7.38 -25.10
N ALA A 282 8.57 -7.64 -23.86
CA ALA A 282 9.98 -7.61 -23.49
C ALA A 282 10.81 -8.66 -24.21
N ILE A 283 10.30 -9.88 -24.35
CA ILE A 283 10.95 -10.99 -25.05
C ILE A 283 11.06 -10.68 -26.56
N GLN A 284 10.05 -10.06 -27.15
CA GLN A 284 9.99 -9.80 -28.57
C GLN A 284 10.92 -8.67 -29.02
N LEU A 285 11.28 -7.71 -28.16
CA LEU A 285 12.11 -6.55 -28.50
C LEU A 285 13.41 -6.90 -29.27
N PRO A 286 14.23 -7.90 -28.87
CA PRO A 286 15.47 -8.25 -29.57
C PRO A 286 15.22 -8.80 -30.98
N PHE A 287 14.05 -9.35 -31.27
CA PHE A 287 13.71 -10.00 -32.53
C PHE A 287 13.09 -9.06 -33.58
N LEU A 288 12.73 -7.83 -33.19
CA LEU A 288 12.10 -6.85 -34.10
C LEU A 288 12.93 -6.54 -35.35
N LEU A 289 14.26 -6.63 -35.27
CA LEU A 289 15.17 -6.35 -36.38
C LEU A 289 15.12 -7.39 -37.50
N VAL A 290 14.59 -8.58 -37.25
CA VAL A 290 14.53 -9.71 -38.20
C VAL A 290 13.10 -10.03 -38.64
N GLN A 291 12.11 -9.22 -38.26
CA GLN A 291 10.72 -9.42 -38.58
C GLN A 291 10.24 -8.60 -39.78
N GLU A 292 9.11 -9.02 -40.36
CA GLU A 292 8.42 -8.22 -41.39
C GLU A 292 7.87 -6.92 -40.82
N ILE A 293 7.77 -5.90 -41.65
CA ILE A 293 7.34 -4.55 -41.24
C ILE A 293 5.97 -4.55 -40.57
N ASN A 294 5.04 -5.38 -41.01
CA ASN A 294 3.69 -5.46 -40.41
C ASN A 294 3.73 -6.02 -38.98
N GLU A 295 4.65 -6.95 -38.67
CA GLU A 295 4.85 -7.47 -37.33
C GLU A 295 5.53 -6.43 -36.43
N VAL A 296 6.56 -5.75 -36.94
CA VAL A 296 7.22 -4.64 -36.24
C VAL A 296 6.20 -3.55 -35.85
N LEU A 297 5.34 -3.15 -36.79
CA LEU A 297 4.30 -2.16 -36.53
C LEU A 297 3.30 -2.65 -35.48
N MET A 298 2.85 -3.90 -35.55
CA MET A 298 1.95 -4.49 -34.57
C MET A 298 2.54 -4.47 -33.14
N TRP A 299 3.77 -4.98 -32.99
CA TRP A 299 4.47 -4.99 -31.70
C TRP A 299 4.73 -3.56 -31.18
N GLY A 300 5.09 -2.63 -32.04
CA GLY A 300 5.28 -1.22 -31.73
C GLY A 300 4.01 -0.56 -31.21
N ILE A 301 2.84 -0.85 -31.81
CA ILE A 301 1.55 -0.35 -31.35
C ILE A 301 1.25 -0.85 -29.94
N PHE A 302 1.36 -2.15 -29.70
CA PHE A 302 1.12 -2.71 -28.34
C PHE A 302 2.11 -2.21 -27.32
N TYR A 303 3.39 -2.04 -27.68
CA TYR A 303 4.37 -1.41 -26.82
C TYR A 303 3.93 -0.02 -26.35
N LEU A 304 3.46 0.82 -27.27
CA LEU A 304 2.95 2.15 -26.94
C LEU A 304 1.65 2.08 -26.12
N LEU A 305 0.74 1.15 -26.43
CA LEU A 305 -0.49 0.96 -25.68
C LEU A 305 -0.21 0.58 -24.21
N PHE A 306 0.73 -0.33 -23.93
CA PHE A 306 1.14 -0.68 -22.57
C PHE A 306 1.82 0.51 -21.88
N ALA A 307 2.69 1.26 -22.56
CA ALA A 307 3.34 2.45 -22.01
C ALA A 307 2.31 3.52 -21.60
N ILE A 308 1.34 3.81 -22.47
CA ILE A 308 0.25 4.75 -22.20
C ILE A 308 -0.61 4.27 -21.01
N GLN A 309 -0.93 2.98 -20.99
CA GLN A 309 -1.71 2.38 -19.89
C GLN A 309 -0.99 2.54 -18.56
N ILE A 310 0.28 2.14 -18.45
CA ILE A 310 1.09 2.26 -17.24
C ILE A 310 1.18 3.73 -16.81
N LYS A 311 1.45 4.65 -17.76
CA LYS A 311 1.49 6.08 -17.47
C LYS A 311 0.19 6.59 -16.89
N THR A 312 -0.94 6.14 -17.44
CA THR A 312 -2.28 6.55 -17.01
C THR A 312 -2.63 5.99 -15.62
N LEU A 313 -2.37 4.70 -15.38
CA LEU A 313 -2.60 4.07 -14.07
C LEU A 313 -1.74 4.73 -12.99
N MET A 314 -0.46 4.94 -13.27
CA MET A 314 0.48 5.55 -12.33
C MET A 314 0.14 7.00 -11.98
N LYS A 315 -0.62 7.72 -12.80
CA LYS A 315 -1.03 9.11 -12.50
C LYS A 315 -1.70 9.25 -11.12
N LYS A 316 -2.40 8.22 -10.66
CA LYS A 316 -3.08 8.21 -9.36
C LYS A 316 -2.39 7.34 -8.30
N ILE A 317 -1.35 6.61 -8.66
CA ILE A 317 -0.70 5.60 -7.77
C ILE A 317 0.67 6.08 -7.29
N GLY A 318 1.43 6.74 -8.18
CA GLY A 318 2.79 7.17 -7.84
C GLY A 318 3.43 8.00 -8.95
N THR A 319 4.57 8.60 -8.61
CA THR A 319 5.33 9.42 -9.55
C THR A 319 5.86 8.57 -10.69
N ASN A 320 5.52 8.91 -11.92
CA ASN A 320 6.01 8.23 -13.11
C ASN A 320 6.35 9.24 -14.24
N SER A 321 7.47 9.04 -14.93
CA SER A 321 7.87 9.82 -16.10
C SER A 321 7.50 9.08 -17.39
N ILE A 322 7.48 9.80 -18.51
CA ILE A 322 7.30 9.21 -19.84
C ILE A 322 8.40 8.17 -20.10
N LEU A 323 9.65 8.49 -19.76
CA LEU A 323 10.77 7.56 -19.94
C LEU A 323 10.59 6.28 -19.12
N SER A 324 10.11 6.39 -17.88
CA SER A 324 9.80 5.21 -17.05
C SER A 324 8.64 4.39 -17.62
N ALA A 325 7.63 5.03 -18.20
CA ALA A 325 6.53 4.31 -18.85
C ALA A 325 7.03 3.60 -20.13
N LEU A 326 7.87 4.23 -20.93
CA LEU A 326 8.49 3.62 -22.10
C LEU A 326 9.44 2.48 -21.74
N SER A 327 10.12 2.52 -20.61
CA SER A 327 10.97 1.41 -20.13
C SER A 327 10.21 0.25 -19.48
N HIS A 328 8.87 0.18 -19.62
CA HIS A 328 8.03 -0.84 -18.98
C HIS A 328 8.47 -2.30 -19.21
N PRO A 329 9.06 -2.71 -20.34
CA PRO A 329 9.52 -4.10 -20.48
C PRO A 329 10.54 -4.49 -19.40
N PHE A 330 11.47 -3.59 -19.07
CA PHE A 330 12.43 -3.81 -17.98
C PHE A 330 11.75 -3.87 -16.62
N HIS A 331 10.69 -3.09 -16.41
CA HIS A 331 9.90 -3.15 -15.16
C HIS A 331 9.19 -4.49 -15.03
N PHE A 332 8.62 -5.04 -16.11
CA PHE A 332 7.99 -6.37 -16.09
C PHE A 332 9.00 -7.47 -15.78
N LEU A 333 10.19 -7.43 -16.40
CA LEU A 333 11.27 -8.40 -16.12
C LEU A 333 11.76 -8.26 -14.67
N PHE A 334 11.98 -7.04 -14.20
CA PHE A 334 12.41 -6.79 -12.82
C PHE A 334 11.36 -7.28 -11.81
N PHE A 335 10.08 -6.97 -12.03
CA PHE A 335 9.00 -7.48 -11.20
C PHE A 335 8.99 -9.00 -11.15
N SER A 336 9.08 -9.66 -12.31
CA SER A 336 9.08 -11.12 -12.39
C SER A 336 10.26 -11.74 -11.65
N LEU A 337 11.46 -11.16 -11.76
CA LEU A 337 12.63 -11.59 -11.03
C LEU A 337 12.42 -11.51 -9.51
N VAL A 338 11.92 -10.35 -9.01
CA VAL A 338 11.63 -10.15 -7.59
C VAL A 338 10.56 -11.13 -7.11
N TYR A 339 9.50 -11.33 -7.90
CA TYR A 339 8.40 -12.24 -7.53
C TYR A 339 8.86 -13.71 -7.45
N ILE A 340 9.61 -14.18 -8.45
CA ILE A 340 10.19 -15.53 -8.46
C ILE A 340 11.11 -15.70 -7.24
N TRP A 341 11.98 -14.72 -6.97
CA TRP A 341 12.88 -14.78 -5.81
C TRP A 341 12.12 -14.79 -4.49
N SER A 342 11.09 -13.94 -4.37
CA SER A 342 10.19 -13.93 -3.22
C SER A 342 9.53 -15.27 -2.98
N PHE A 343 9.04 -15.94 -4.06
CA PHE A 343 8.43 -17.25 -3.99
C PHE A 343 9.44 -18.31 -3.52
N ILE A 344 10.66 -18.32 -4.08
CA ILE A 344 11.74 -19.23 -3.65
C ILE A 344 12.07 -19.04 -2.17
N LEU A 345 12.20 -17.77 -1.73
CA LEU A 345 12.48 -17.45 -0.32
C LEU A 345 11.35 -17.92 0.61
N SER A 346 10.10 -17.78 0.21
CA SER A 346 8.95 -18.24 1.00
C SER A 346 8.89 -19.76 1.16
N MET A 347 9.37 -20.51 0.15
CA MET A 347 9.46 -21.96 0.22
C MET A 347 10.63 -22.45 1.10
N ILE A 348 11.76 -21.71 1.10
CA ILE A 348 12.98 -22.11 1.80
C ILE A 348 13.01 -21.56 3.24
N LYS A 349 12.60 -20.32 3.47
CA LYS A 349 12.65 -19.63 4.75
C LYS A 349 11.24 -19.39 5.29
N LYS A 350 10.87 -20.19 6.30
CA LYS A 350 9.61 -20.01 7.06
C LYS A 350 9.62 -18.80 8.02
N GLU A 351 10.66 -17.97 7.97
CA GLU A 351 10.85 -16.84 8.87
C GLU A 351 11.16 -15.55 8.09
N VAL A 352 10.54 -14.44 8.49
CA VAL A 352 10.77 -13.11 7.93
C VAL A 352 11.31 -12.20 9.04
N LYS A 353 12.46 -11.55 8.80
CA LYS A 353 12.98 -10.53 9.73
C LYS A 353 12.31 -9.18 9.48
N TRP A 354 11.78 -8.55 10.54
CA TRP A 354 11.24 -7.20 10.50
C TRP A 354 11.86 -6.34 11.59
N LYS A 355 12.57 -5.25 11.19
CA LYS A 355 13.24 -4.30 12.10
C LYS A 355 14.00 -4.98 13.26
N GLY A 356 14.79 -6.01 12.93
CA GLY A 356 15.60 -6.77 13.89
C GLY A 356 14.89 -7.89 14.64
N ARG A 357 13.55 -8.04 14.54
CA ARG A 357 12.79 -9.15 15.11
C ARG A 357 12.54 -10.24 14.06
N GLU A 358 12.71 -11.50 14.43
CA GLU A 358 12.34 -12.66 13.63
C GLU A 358 10.84 -12.95 13.79
N ILE A 359 10.11 -12.97 12.67
CA ILE A 359 8.68 -13.26 12.64
C ILE A 359 8.51 -14.61 11.93
N SER A 360 7.98 -15.61 12.64
CA SER A 360 7.62 -16.90 12.03
C SER A 360 6.42 -16.70 11.09
N VAL A 361 6.56 -17.19 9.83
CA VAL A 361 5.49 -17.17 8.81
C VAL A 361 4.65 -18.43 8.87
N SER A 362 4.85 -19.33 9.86
CA SER A 362 4.01 -20.50 10.01
C SER A 362 2.59 -20.07 10.39
N GLU A 363 1.64 -20.23 9.46
CA GLU A 363 0.22 -20.22 9.76
C GLU A 363 -0.05 -21.26 10.86
N LYS A 364 -0.21 -20.81 12.09
CA LYS A 364 -1.07 -21.52 13.04
C LYS A 364 -2.51 -21.10 12.71
N GLY A 365 -2.99 -21.62 11.59
CA GLY A 365 -4.39 -21.67 11.26
C GLY A 365 -4.90 -23.06 11.64
N ASP A 366 -6.07 -23.08 12.24
CA ASP A 366 -6.93 -24.21 12.53
C ASP A 366 -6.60 -25.04 13.80
N ALA A 367 -7.19 -24.62 14.90
CA ALA A 367 -7.88 -25.50 15.86
C ALA A 367 -9.15 -24.80 16.32
#